data_a23130530757acd44dfbcd6188ab497b
#
_entry.id   a23130530757acd44dfbcd6188ab497b
#
_cell.length_a   1.000
_cell.length_b   1.000
_cell.length_c   1.000
_cell.angle_alpha   90.00
_cell.angle_beta   90.00
_cell.angle_gamma   90.00
#
_symmetry.space_group_name_H-M   'P 1'
#
loop_
_entity.id
_entity.type
_entity.pdbx_description
1 polymer ?
#
loop_
_entity_poly.entity_id
_entity_poly.type
_entity_poly.pdbx_seq_one_letter_code
_entity_poly.pdbx_strand_id
1 'polypeptide(L)'
;MFIDRAKIYLCAGKGGDGCISFRHEKYIEFGGPNGGNGGKGGSIYFIATNSSNSLVNYRHARKIKADDGEKGMAKMMYGKNAKDIILEVPVGTVILDNEEKVLADLNEEGKKYLAVKGGRGGRGNACFASSTNRTPRTAENGLPGEKADLILELKLLADVGLVGLPSVGKSSFLSVVSNARP
;
A
#
# COMPACT_ATOMS: atom_id res chain seq x y z
N MET A 1 19.01 -11.49 14.67
CA MET A 1 18.40 -12.64 13.96
C MET A 1 18.10 -12.19 12.55
N PHE A 2 18.60 -12.88 11.54
CA PHE A 2 18.42 -12.55 10.13
C PHE A 2 17.13 -13.22 9.61
N ILE A 3 16.33 -12.51 8.82
CA ILE A 3 15.11 -13.03 8.19
C ILE A 3 15.16 -12.66 6.72
N ASP A 4 15.09 -13.67 5.90
CA ASP A 4 15.12 -13.63 4.44
C ASP A 4 13.72 -13.75 3.80
N ARG A 5 12.74 -14.30 4.52
CA ARG A 5 11.37 -14.50 4.01
C ARG A 5 10.33 -14.05 5.05
N ALA A 6 9.37 -13.22 4.61
CA ALA A 6 8.29 -12.71 5.46
C ALA A 6 6.95 -12.70 4.69
N LYS A 7 5.86 -13.15 5.34
CA LYS A 7 4.51 -13.04 4.80
C LYS A 7 3.80 -11.86 5.41
N ILE A 8 3.18 -11.01 4.57
CA ILE A 8 2.47 -9.81 4.98
C ILE A 8 1.12 -9.71 4.28
N TYR A 9 0.13 -9.23 5.00
CA TYR A 9 -1.19 -8.87 4.48
C TYR A 9 -1.29 -7.35 4.37
N LEU A 10 -1.57 -6.86 3.17
CA LEU A 10 -1.72 -5.44 2.90
C LEU A 10 -3.19 -5.11 2.62
N CYS A 11 -3.65 -3.99 3.16
CA CYS A 11 -4.99 -3.47 2.92
C CYS A 11 -4.88 -1.97 2.63
N ALA A 12 -5.12 -1.57 1.40
CA ALA A 12 -5.20 -0.17 1.03
C ALA A 12 -6.47 0.48 1.60
N GLY A 13 -6.44 1.80 1.78
CA GLY A 13 -7.56 2.56 2.31
C GLY A 13 -8.76 2.61 1.35
N LYS A 14 -9.97 2.61 1.89
CA LYS A 14 -11.21 2.90 1.15
C LYS A 14 -11.22 4.36 0.72
N GLY A 15 -11.77 4.71 -0.42
CA GLY A 15 -12.12 6.08 -0.77
C GLY A 15 -13.23 6.64 0.12
N GLY A 16 -13.18 7.92 0.44
CA GLY A 16 -14.24 8.62 1.14
C GLY A 16 -15.53 8.66 0.32
N ASP A 17 -16.69 8.68 0.97
CA ASP A 17 -17.96 8.77 0.29
C ASP A 17 -18.22 10.20 -0.18
N GLY A 18 -18.91 10.40 -1.30
CA GLY A 18 -19.40 11.69 -1.75
C GLY A 18 -20.52 12.22 -0.84
N CYS A 19 -20.67 13.53 -0.80
CA CYS A 19 -21.68 14.19 0.01
C CYS A 19 -22.93 14.54 -0.82
N ILE A 20 -24.11 14.40 -0.19
CA ILE A 20 -25.35 14.97 -0.70
C ILE A 20 -25.64 16.22 0.14
N SER A 21 -25.58 17.37 -0.50
CA SER A 21 -25.88 18.65 0.15
C SER A 21 -26.45 19.65 -0.85
N PHE A 22 -27.26 20.57 -0.35
CA PHE A 22 -27.86 21.67 -1.12
C PHE A 22 -27.49 22.99 -0.48
N ARG A 23 -27.34 24.03 -1.28
CA ARG A 23 -27.02 25.38 -0.82
C ARG A 23 -28.24 25.97 -0.11
N HIS A 24 -28.06 26.38 1.13
CA HIS A 24 -29.03 27.14 1.90
C HIS A 24 -28.39 28.45 2.32
N GLU A 25 -28.94 29.58 1.86
CA GLU A 25 -28.47 30.89 2.25
C GLU A 25 -29.69 31.81 2.57
N LYS A 26 -29.45 32.87 3.32
CA LYS A 26 -30.45 33.90 3.57
C LYS A 26 -30.92 34.44 2.22
N TYR A 27 -32.22 34.43 1.95
CA TYR A 27 -32.86 34.81 0.69
C TYR A 27 -32.70 33.82 -0.49
N ILE A 28 -32.16 32.64 -0.30
CA ILE A 28 -32.13 31.56 -1.30
C ILE A 28 -32.74 30.31 -0.71
N GLU A 29 -34.05 30.13 -0.94
CA GLU A 29 -34.80 28.95 -0.39
C GLU A 29 -34.40 27.65 -1.08
N PHE A 30 -34.14 27.68 -2.38
CA PHE A 30 -33.82 26.49 -3.18
C PHE A 30 -32.47 26.66 -3.87
N GLY A 31 -31.41 26.51 -3.12
CA GLY A 31 -30.04 26.46 -3.67
C GLY A 31 -29.75 25.17 -4.43
N GLY A 32 -28.85 25.23 -5.42
CA GLY A 32 -28.41 24.05 -6.18
C GLY A 32 -27.62 23.05 -5.34
N PRO A 33 -27.31 21.87 -5.93
CA PRO A 33 -26.50 20.85 -5.26
C PRO A 33 -25.09 21.38 -5.00
N ASN A 34 -24.57 21.18 -3.80
CA ASN A 34 -23.26 21.67 -3.38
C ASN A 34 -22.46 20.64 -2.57
N GLY A 35 -22.80 19.35 -2.67
CA GLY A 35 -22.04 18.29 -2.04
C GLY A 35 -20.69 18.06 -2.73
N GLY A 36 -19.61 18.01 -1.95
CA GLY A 36 -18.26 17.74 -2.41
C GLY A 36 -17.96 16.25 -2.59
N ASN A 37 -16.89 15.95 -3.29
CA ASN A 37 -16.42 14.58 -3.51
C ASN A 37 -15.66 14.07 -2.28
N GLY A 38 -15.67 12.75 -2.08
CA GLY A 38 -14.81 12.09 -1.08
C GLY A 38 -13.34 12.07 -1.52
N GLY A 39 -12.45 11.98 -0.55
CA GLY A 39 -11.01 11.84 -0.75
C GLY A 39 -10.61 10.44 -1.20
N LYS A 40 -9.43 10.30 -1.81
CA LYS A 40 -8.83 9.01 -2.18
C LYS A 40 -8.31 8.29 -0.93
N GLY A 41 -8.48 6.99 -0.84
CA GLY A 41 -7.81 6.13 0.15
C GLY A 41 -6.32 6.03 -0.08
N GLY A 42 -5.53 5.79 0.98
CA GLY A 42 -4.09 5.61 0.91
C GLY A 42 -3.70 4.32 0.17
N SER A 43 -2.67 4.41 -0.66
CA SER A 43 -2.03 3.27 -1.32
C SER A 43 -0.82 2.81 -0.50
N ILE A 44 -0.33 1.58 -0.76
CA ILE A 44 0.87 1.06 -0.11
C ILE A 44 1.91 0.74 -1.17
N TYR A 45 3.11 1.28 -0.97
CA TYR A 45 4.26 1.10 -1.85
C TYR A 45 5.40 0.42 -1.10
N PHE A 46 6.18 -0.37 -1.81
CA PHE A 46 7.50 -0.77 -1.38
C PHE A 46 8.56 0.12 -2.04
N ILE A 47 9.62 0.39 -1.29
CA ILE A 47 10.82 1.06 -1.80
C ILE A 47 12.05 0.29 -1.36
N ALA A 48 12.94 0.02 -2.32
CA ALA A 48 14.22 -0.59 -2.03
C ALA A 48 15.17 0.43 -1.40
N THR A 49 15.83 0.06 -0.29
CA THR A 49 16.79 0.91 0.41
C THR A 49 17.99 0.09 0.87
N ASN A 50 19.17 0.73 0.89
CA ASN A 50 20.40 0.16 1.45
C ASN A 50 20.49 0.34 2.97
N SER A 51 19.53 1.04 3.60
CA SER A 51 19.52 1.28 5.05
C SER A 51 19.18 0.05 5.87
N SER A 52 18.60 -0.98 5.26
CA SER A 52 18.19 -2.22 5.92
C SER A 52 18.80 -3.44 5.20
N ASN A 53 19.31 -4.39 5.97
CA ASN A 53 19.91 -5.63 5.45
C ASN A 53 19.07 -6.88 5.73
N SER A 54 17.86 -6.73 6.28
CA SER A 54 17.01 -7.85 6.68
C SER A 54 15.54 -7.47 6.70
N LEU A 55 14.66 -8.47 6.53
CA LEU A 55 13.21 -8.33 6.62
C LEU A 55 12.67 -8.48 8.05
N VAL A 56 13.50 -8.28 9.09
CA VAL A 56 13.11 -8.45 10.51
C VAL A 56 11.88 -7.61 10.88
N ASN A 57 11.75 -6.39 10.36
CA ASN A 57 10.64 -5.49 10.64
C ASN A 57 9.29 -6.07 10.20
N TYR A 58 9.29 -6.97 9.21
CA TYR A 58 8.08 -7.59 8.65
C TYR A 58 7.70 -8.91 9.30
N ARG A 59 8.55 -9.45 10.20
CA ARG A 59 8.25 -10.69 10.94
C ARG A 59 6.99 -10.57 11.79
N HIS A 60 6.82 -9.42 12.45
CA HIS A 60 5.72 -9.17 13.38
C HIS A 60 4.61 -8.30 12.76
N ALA A 61 4.92 -7.51 11.75
CA ALA A 61 3.97 -6.65 11.05
C ALA A 61 3.16 -7.43 10.00
N ARG A 62 2.41 -8.44 10.45
CA ARG A 62 1.66 -9.33 9.55
C ARG A 62 0.51 -8.65 8.80
N LYS A 63 0.00 -7.53 9.32
CA LYS A 63 -1.10 -6.79 8.70
C LYS A 63 -0.80 -5.30 8.71
N ILE A 64 -0.76 -4.72 7.52
CA ILE A 64 -0.55 -3.28 7.33
C ILE A 64 -1.79 -2.73 6.62
N LYS A 65 -2.41 -1.71 7.22
CA LYS A 65 -3.59 -1.04 6.67
C LYS A 65 -3.27 0.44 6.45
N ALA A 66 -3.55 0.95 5.25
CA ALA A 66 -3.53 2.38 4.96
C ALA A 66 -4.85 3.03 5.37
N ASP A 67 -4.78 4.34 5.63
CA ASP A 67 -5.93 5.14 6.05
C ASP A 67 -6.96 5.28 4.93
N ASP A 68 -8.21 5.42 5.32
CA ASP A 68 -9.32 5.66 4.42
C ASP A 68 -9.36 7.15 4.04
N GLY A 69 -9.86 7.49 2.85
CA GLY A 69 -10.10 8.87 2.44
C GLY A 69 -11.27 9.49 3.23
N GLU A 70 -11.19 10.78 3.48
CA GLU A 70 -12.26 11.49 4.18
C GLU A 70 -13.50 11.65 3.30
N LYS A 71 -14.66 11.67 3.93
CA LYS A 71 -15.94 11.95 3.27
C LYS A 71 -15.99 13.36 2.73
N GLY A 72 -16.63 13.58 1.59
CA GLY A 72 -16.95 14.90 1.08
C GLY A 72 -17.89 15.67 2.00
N MET A 73 -17.84 16.98 1.98
CA MET A 73 -18.62 17.87 2.82
C MET A 73 -19.51 18.79 1.99
N ALA A 74 -20.38 19.53 2.66
CA ALA A 74 -21.19 20.60 2.04
C ALA A 74 -20.29 21.73 1.49
N LYS A 75 -20.88 22.66 0.74
CA LYS A 75 -20.21 23.84 0.14
C LYS A 75 -19.08 23.46 -0.83
N MET A 76 -19.25 22.35 -1.56
CA MET A 76 -18.28 21.80 -2.52
C MET A 76 -16.90 21.46 -1.90
N MET A 77 -16.82 21.29 -0.58
CA MET A 77 -15.57 20.92 0.06
C MET A 77 -15.30 19.42 -0.16
N TYR A 78 -14.15 19.14 -0.76
CA TYR A 78 -13.69 17.76 -0.98
C TYR A 78 -13.15 17.15 0.31
N GLY A 79 -13.39 15.86 0.49
CA GLY A 79 -12.74 15.08 1.53
C GLY A 79 -11.23 15.04 1.29
N LYS A 80 -10.45 15.05 2.37
CA LYS A 80 -8.99 14.94 2.30
C LYS A 80 -8.57 13.56 1.81
N ASN A 81 -7.60 13.52 0.92
CA ASN A 81 -6.97 12.27 0.52
C ASN A 81 -6.14 11.70 1.67
N ALA A 82 -6.23 10.40 1.89
CA ALA A 82 -5.35 9.69 2.80
C ALA A 82 -3.90 9.72 2.30
N LYS A 83 -2.95 9.64 3.23
CA LYS A 83 -1.53 9.53 2.89
C LYS A 83 -1.21 8.11 2.42
N ASP A 84 -0.34 8.01 1.42
CA ASP A 84 0.20 6.74 0.99
C ASP A 84 1.24 6.24 2.02
N ILE A 85 1.28 4.91 2.23
CA ILE A 85 2.27 4.25 3.09
C ILE A 85 3.43 3.80 2.20
N ILE A 86 4.64 4.11 2.63
CA ILE A 86 5.87 3.64 1.99
C ILE A 86 6.55 2.65 2.94
N LEU A 87 6.74 1.43 2.49
CA LEU A 87 7.39 0.33 3.21
C LEU A 87 8.80 0.15 2.66
N GLU A 88 9.79 0.34 3.50
CA GLU A 88 11.20 0.21 3.14
C GLU A 88 11.61 -1.26 3.22
N VAL A 89 12.20 -1.78 2.14
CA VAL A 89 12.74 -3.14 2.06
C VAL A 89 14.19 -3.10 1.59
N PRO A 90 15.02 -4.09 1.96
CA PRO A 90 16.39 -4.19 1.46
C PRO A 90 16.43 -4.29 -0.07
N VAL A 91 17.51 -3.75 -0.65
CA VAL A 91 17.81 -4.01 -2.08
C VAL A 91 18.02 -5.51 -2.30
N GLY A 92 17.47 -6.05 -3.42
CA GLY A 92 17.45 -7.48 -3.72
C GLY A 92 16.23 -8.21 -3.15
N THR A 93 15.24 -7.48 -2.61
CA THR A 93 13.97 -8.08 -2.19
C THR A 93 13.07 -8.37 -3.40
N VAL A 94 12.61 -9.61 -3.49
CA VAL A 94 11.60 -10.07 -4.46
C VAL A 94 10.24 -10.09 -3.78
N ILE A 95 9.24 -9.57 -4.45
CA ILE A 95 7.85 -9.59 -4.01
C ILE A 95 7.13 -10.69 -4.78
N LEU A 96 6.55 -11.62 -4.05
CA LEU A 96 5.84 -12.78 -4.57
C LEU A 96 4.37 -12.72 -4.15
N ASP A 97 3.52 -13.32 -4.97
CA ASP A 97 2.12 -13.62 -4.62
C ASP A 97 2.05 -14.90 -3.78
N ASN A 98 0.87 -15.23 -3.25
CA ASN A 98 0.61 -16.48 -2.51
C ASN A 98 0.93 -17.75 -3.32
N GLU A 99 0.87 -17.69 -4.65
CA GLU A 99 1.23 -18.76 -5.57
C GLU A 99 2.74 -18.81 -5.90
N GLU A 100 3.57 -18.04 -5.16
CA GLU A 100 5.02 -17.88 -5.39
C GLU A 100 5.39 -17.29 -6.75
N LYS A 101 4.44 -16.64 -7.42
CA LYS A 101 4.70 -15.91 -8.66
C LYS A 101 5.38 -14.58 -8.36
N VAL A 102 6.45 -14.28 -9.07
CA VAL A 102 7.18 -13.01 -8.95
C VAL A 102 6.32 -11.87 -9.50
N LEU A 103 5.99 -10.90 -8.64
CA LEU A 103 5.28 -9.67 -8.99
C LEU A 103 6.26 -8.53 -9.28
N ALA A 104 7.33 -8.43 -8.49
CA ALA A 104 8.37 -7.43 -8.68
C ALA A 104 9.70 -7.90 -8.09
N ASP A 105 10.80 -7.40 -8.68
CA ASP A 105 12.16 -7.56 -8.18
C ASP A 105 12.75 -6.17 -7.91
N LEU A 106 13.09 -5.91 -6.65
CA LEU A 106 13.60 -4.63 -6.15
C LEU A 106 15.13 -4.68 -6.04
N ASN A 107 15.80 -4.81 -7.18
CA ASN A 107 17.24 -5.01 -7.33
C ASN A 107 18.06 -3.70 -7.31
N GLU A 108 17.42 -2.53 -7.32
CA GLU A 108 18.06 -1.23 -7.38
C GLU A 108 17.55 -0.32 -6.27
N GLU A 109 18.45 0.48 -5.68
CA GLU A 109 18.09 1.46 -4.66
C GLU A 109 17.10 2.49 -5.20
N GLY A 110 16.09 2.81 -4.39
CA GLY A 110 15.05 3.77 -4.74
C GLY A 110 13.96 3.22 -5.66
N LYS A 111 14.09 1.98 -6.16
CA LYS A 111 13.04 1.35 -6.97
C LYS A 111 11.78 1.19 -6.16
N LYS A 112 10.66 1.69 -6.72
CA LYS A 112 9.34 1.65 -6.08
C LYS A 112 8.42 0.66 -6.77
N TYR A 113 7.63 -0.03 -5.98
CA TYR A 113 6.57 -0.92 -6.45
C TYR A 113 5.25 -0.60 -5.72
N LEU A 114 4.18 -0.39 -6.49
CA LEU A 114 2.82 -0.23 -5.94
C LEU A 114 2.27 -1.62 -5.60
N ALA A 115 2.20 -1.92 -4.31
CA ALA A 115 1.71 -3.22 -3.83
C ALA A 115 0.19 -3.31 -3.86
N VAL A 116 -0.50 -2.30 -3.31
CA VAL A 116 -1.97 -2.22 -3.31
C VAL A 116 -2.42 -0.77 -3.48
N LYS A 117 -3.43 -0.56 -4.32
CA LYS A 117 -3.95 0.76 -4.68
C LYS A 117 -5.11 1.17 -3.77
N GLY A 118 -5.07 2.41 -3.28
CA GLY A 118 -6.17 3.01 -2.53
C GLY A 118 -7.43 3.20 -3.36
N GLY A 119 -8.59 3.05 -2.70
CA GLY A 119 -9.89 3.23 -3.31
C GLY A 119 -10.12 4.66 -3.78
N ARG A 120 -10.84 4.83 -4.88
CA ARG A 120 -11.24 6.15 -5.39
C ARG A 120 -12.34 6.73 -4.49
N GLY A 121 -12.28 8.02 -4.18
CA GLY A 121 -13.36 8.75 -3.53
C GLY A 121 -14.61 8.83 -4.40
N GLY A 122 -15.78 8.74 -3.76
CA GLY A 122 -17.08 8.87 -4.41
C GLY A 122 -17.37 10.31 -4.83
N ARG A 123 -18.11 10.50 -5.90
CA ARG A 123 -18.53 11.81 -6.37
C ARG A 123 -19.71 12.33 -5.54
N GLY A 124 -19.68 13.62 -5.16
CA GLY A 124 -20.78 14.30 -4.50
C GLY A 124 -21.91 14.65 -5.47
N ASN A 125 -23.09 15.01 -4.93
CA ASN A 125 -24.26 15.29 -5.74
C ASN A 125 -24.06 16.45 -6.71
N ALA A 126 -23.18 17.41 -6.41
CA ALA A 126 -22.88 18.53 -7.32
C ALA A 126 -22.35 18.05 -8.68
N CYS A 127 -21.64 16.92 -8.73
CA CYS A 127 -21.11 16.35 -9.97
C CYS A 127 -22.17 15.71 -10.88
N PHE A 128 -23.37 15.48 -10.36
CA PHE A 128 -24.48 14.85 -11.10
C PHE A 128 -25.52 15.85 -11.58
N ALA A 129 -25.29 17.16 -11.33
CA ALA A 129 -26.15 18.21 -11.84
C ALA A 129 -26.07 18.28 -13.36
N SER A 130 -27.23 18.30 -14.01
CA SER A 130 -27.38 18.42 -15.45
C SER A 130 -28.57 19.31 -15.79
N SER A 131 -28.74 19.65 -17.07
CA SER A 131 -29.91 20.43 -17.57
C SER A 131 -31.24 19.73 -17.29
N THR A 132 -31.24 18.39 -17.32
CA THR A 132 -32.42 17.56 -17.07
C THR A 132 -32.61 17.23 -15.58
N ASN A 133 -31.53 17.14 -14.80
CA ASN A 133 -31.57 16.90 -13.36
C ASN A 133 -30.78 17.98 -12.61
N ARG A 134 -31.48 19.07 -12.27
CA ARG A 134 -30.87 20.24 -11.60
C ARG A 134 -30.66 20.03 -10.08
N THR A 135 -31.34 19.07 -9.47
CA THR A 135 -31.31 18.82 -8.02
C THR A 135 -31.06 17.35 -7.71
N PRO A 136 -29.93 16.76 -8.13
CA PRO A 136 -29.64 15.36 -7.89
C PRO A 136 -29.52 15.07 -6.38
N ARG A 137 -30.23 14.05 -5.92
CA ARG A 137 -30.20 13.54 -4.53
C ARG A 137 -29.38 12.28 -4.40
N THR A 138 -28.43 12.05 -5.32
CA THR A 138 -27.56 10.90 -5.34
C THR A 138 -26.10 11.32 -5.19
N ALA A 139 -25.32 10.53 -4.49
CA ALA A 139 -23.87 10.62 -4.43
C ALA A 139 -23.29 9.20 -4.52
N GLU A 140 -22.04 9.08 -4.93
CA GLU A 140 -21.34 7.79 -4.99
C GLU A 140 -20.69 7.49 -3.64
N ASN A 141 -20.71 6.22 -3.27
CA ASN A 141 -19.86 5.73 -2.20
C ASN A 141 -18.41 5.62 -2.69
N GLY A 142 -17.45 5.84 -1.79
CA GLY A 142 -16.06 5.58 -2.09
C GLY A 142 -15.82 4.10 -2.38
N LEU A 143 -14.95 3.81 -3.35
CA LEU A 143 -14.59 2.45 -3.71
C LEU A 143 -13.69 1.83 -2.63
N PRO A 144 -13.79 0.52 -2.37
CA PRO A 144 -12.87 -0.17 -1.49
C PRO A 144 -11.44 -0.10 -2.03
N GLY A 145 -10.45 -0.05 -1.15
CA GLY A 145 -9.06 -0.24 -1.52
C GLY A 145 -8.73 -1.69 -1.81
N GLU A 146 -7.67 -1.92 -2.57
CA GLU A 146 -7.16 -3.26 -2.88
C GLU A 146 -6.60 -3.93 -1.63
N LYS A 147 -6.60 -5.26 -1.63
CA LYS A 147 -6.03 -6.10 -0.59
C LYS A 147 -5.17 -7.15 -1.24
N ALA A 148 -4.03 -7.47 -0.63
CA ALA A 148 -3.16 -8.52 -1.12
C ALA A 148 -2.43 -9.21 0.03
N ASP A 149 -2.25 -10.52 -0.10
CA ASP A 149 -1.33 -11.31 0.69
C ASP A 149 -0.06 -11.48 -0.13
N LEU A 150 1.06 -11.00 0.39
CA LEU A 150 2.32 -11.00 -0.31
C LEU A 150 3.40 -11.71 0.51
N ILE A 151 4.35 -12.27 -0.22
CA ILE A 151 5.55 -12.87 0.36
C ILE A 151 6.73 -12.00 -0.09
N LEU A 152 7.48 -11.50 0.88
CA LEU A 152 8.75 -10.83 0.66
C LEU A 152 9.86 -11.87 0.81
N GLU A 153 10.75 -11.96 -0.17
CA GLU A 153 11.91 -12.83 -0.16
C GLU A 153 13.16 -12.04 -0.51
N LEU A 154 14.14 -12.05 0.38
CA LEU A 154 15.40 -11.35 0.16
C LEU A 154 16.40 -12.32 -0.49
N LYS A 155 16.80 -12.02 -1.72
CA LYS A 155 17.88 -12.73 -2.41
C LYS A 155 19.22 -12.33 -1.78
N LEU A 156 19.80 -13.24 -1.02
CA LEU A 156 21.12 -13.06 -0.47
C LEU A 156 22.17 -13.55 -1.46
N LEU A 157 23.06 -12.65 -1.82
CA LEU A 157 24.32 -13.03 -2.45
C LEU A 157 25.31 -13.34 -1.33
N ALA A 158 25.98 -14.48 -1.44
CA ALA A 158 27.07 -14.79 -0.51
C ALA A 158 28.30 -13.94 -0.89
N ASP A 159 28.89 -13.27 0.10
CA ASP A 159 30.11 -12.48 -0.10
C ASP A 159 31.32 -13.38 -0.32
N VAL A 160 31.31 -14.59 0.28
CA VAL A 160 32.39 -15.58 0.20
C VAL A 160 31.81 -16.98 0.02
N GLY A 161 32.32 -17.73 -0.92
CA GLY A 161 32.02 -19.15 -1.15
C GLY A 161 33.19 -20.06 -0.80
N LEU A 162 32.95 -21.12 -0.01
CA LEU A 162 33.95 -22.15 0.28
C LEU A 162 33.84 -23.29 -0.73
N VAL A 163 34.84 -23.45 -1.56
CA VAL A 163 34.95 -24.55 -2.55
C VAL A 163 36.07 -25.49 -2.14
N GLY A 164 35.80 -26.78 -2.18
CA GLY A 164 36.81 -27.80 -1.86
C GLY A 164 36.24 -29.22 -1.95
N LEU A 165 37.13 -30.22 -1.93
CA LEU A 165 36.79 -31.64 -2.01
C LEU A 165 35.85 -32.08 -0.87
N PRO A 166 35.05 -33.14 -1.04
CA PRO A 166 34.28 -33.72 0.04
C PRO A 166 35.16 -34.05 1.27
N SER A 167 34.59 -33.90 2.46
CA SER A 167 35.24 -34.24 3.75
C SER A 167 36.47 -33.41 4.16
N VAL A 168 36.78 -32.29 3.51
CA VAL A 168 37.92 -31.40 3.87
C VAL A 168 37.63 -30.50 5.09
N GLY A 169 36.46 -30.66 5.74
CA GLY A 169 36.12 -29.86 6.92
C GLY A 169 35.48 -28.50 6.64
N LYS A 170 34.93 -28.27 5.44
CA LYS A 170 34.22 -27.02 5.09
C LYS A 170 33.09 -26.68 6.06
N SER A 171 32.24 -27.66 6.38
CA SER A 171 31.12 -27.50 7.32
C SER A 171 31.63 -27.25 8.75
N SER A 172 32.71 -27.90 9.18
CA SER A 172 33.32 -27.66 10.48
C SER A 172 33.91 -26.23 10.58
N PHE A 173 34.52 -25.74 9.50
CA PHE A 173 35.03 -24.39 9.43
C PHE A 173 33.88 -23.36 9.52
N LEU A 174 32.81 -23.57 8.73
CA LEU A 174 31.62 -22.70 8.77
C LEU A 174 30.95 -22.66 10.15
N SER A 175 30.88 -23.76 10.85
CA SER A 175 30.28 -23.85 12.20
C SER A 175 31.07 -23.08 13.26
N VAL A 176 32.39 -22.92 13.05
CA VAL A 176 33.30 -22.20 13.97
C VAL A 176 33.32 -20.70 13.66
N VAL A 177 33.28 -20.31 12.37
CA VAL A 177 33.45 -18.91 11.93
C VAL A 177 32.10 -18.16 11.85
N SER A 178 30.99 -18.88 11.75
CA SER A 178 29.66 -18.29 11.65
C SER A 178 28.64 -18.99 12.55
N ASN A 179 27.50 -18.33 12.82
CA ASN A 179 26.33 -18.97 13.47
C ASN A 179 25.51 -19.84 12.51
N ALA A 180 26.02 -20.15 11.33
CA ALA A 180 25.37 -21.05 10.39
C ALA A 180 25.38 -22.49 10.91
N ARG A 181 24.30 -23.20 10.66
CA ARG A 181 24.21 -24.66 10.87
C ARG A 181 24.18 -25.32 9.49
N PRO A 182 25.36 -25.64 8.93
CA PRO A 182 25.50 -26.24 7.61
C PRO A 182 25.00 -27.66 7.54
#